data_9c816bfa164d74dc3709243f9cfa49dd
#
_entry.id   9c816bfa164d74dc3709243f9cfa49dd
#
_cell.length_a   1.000
_cell.length_b   1.000
_cell.length_c   1.000
_cell.angle_alpha   90.00
_cell.angle_beta   90.00
_cell.angle_gamma   90.00
#
_symmetry.space_group_name_H-M   'P 1'
#
loop_
_entity.id
_entity.type
_entity.pdbx_description
1 polymer ?
#
loop_
_entity_poly.entity_id
_entity_poly.type
_entity_poly.pdbx_seq_one_letter_code
_entity_poly.pdbx_strand_id
1 'polypeptide(L)'
;MMRPLLDAHASTAPARPKTEKISAVAVALIMAGALAAIFLTWPIPAAIPPTVAAIVAYAAWIKTTYTHPVQSRKVIATFLCAVAFQFIHLAEEYLGGFPHQIVMLFHTPRAWSEKSYLLWAVFGIGAVLALAAAGALYQIRIANYWLWFYALGLGLVNAISHFIFPLIKGGYFPGLYTAAGHLIMSILLIYFLLQENRRLRSGAAQERSHRPPG
;
A
#
# COMPACT_ATOMS: atom_id res chain seq x y z
N MET A 1 -39.48 22.34 -6.38
CA MET A 1 -38.44 22.87 -5.46
C MET A 1 -38.19 21.82 -4.38
N MET A 2 -37.26 20.91 -4.63
CA MET A 2 -36.97 19.70 -3.82
C MET A 2 -35.70 19.96 -3.05
N ARG A 3 -35.79 20.16 -1.73
CA ARG A 3 -34.61 20.25 -0.83
C ARG A 3 -34.00 18.86 -0.67
N PRO A 4 -32.68 18.70 -0.76
CA PRO A 4 -32.04 17.40 -0.53
C PRO A 4 -31.99 17.08 0.98
N LEU A 5 -32.54 15.92 1.33
CA LEU A 5 -32.48 15.23 2.64
C LEU A 5 -31.04 14.63 2.87
N LEU A 6 -30.03 15.47 2.96
CA LEU A 6 -28.63 14.98 3.10
C LEU A 6 -27.90 15.45 4.38
N ASP A 7 -28.58 16.09 5.33
CA ASP A 7 -27.93 16.69 6.52
C ASP A 7 -28.40 16.11 7.85
N ALA A 8 -28.54 14.82 8.00
CA ALA A 8 -28.88 14.23 9.29
C ALA A 8 -28.18 12.92 9.61
N HIS A 9 -26.83 12.88 9.57
CA HIS A 9 -26.04 11.93 10.34
C HIS A 9 -24.78 12.61 10.86
N ALA A 10 -24.95 13.48 11.85
CA ALA A 10 -23.89 13.78 12.81
C ALA A 10 -23.65 12.50 13.61
N SER A 11 -22.76 11.65 13.12
CA SER A 11 -22.31 10.43 13.79
C SER A 11 -21.56 10.85 15.05
N THR A 12 -22.17 10.66 16.21
CA THR A 12 -21.48 10.63 17.49
C THR A 12 -20.41 9.54 17.42
N ALA A 13 -19.14 9.94 17.42
CA ALA A 13 -18.02 9.01 17.37
C ALA A 13 -18.09 8.04 18.57
N PRO A 14 -18.22 6.74 18.34
CA PRO A 14 -18.29 5.78 19.44
C PRO A 14 -16.96 5.73 20.22
N ALA A 15 -17.06 5.50 21.53
CA ALA A 15 -15.93 5.30 22.42
C ALA A 15 -14.97 4.24 21.87
N ARG A 16 -13.66 4.53 21.91
CA ARG A 16 -12.59 3.68 21.35
C ARG A 16 -12.60 2.27 21.96
N PRO A 17 -12.82 1.21 21.18
CA PRO A 17 -12.78 -0.15 21.72
C PRO A 17 -11.36 -0.65 21.92
N LYS A 18 -11.17 -1.59 22.87
CA LYS A 18 -9.92 -2.31 23.20
C LYS A 18 -9.28 -3.06 21.99
N THR A 19 -9.96 -3.13 20.87
CA THR A 19 -9.54 -3.75 19.59
C THR A 19 -8.34 -3.06 18.91
N GLU A 20 -7.92 -1.88 19.36
CA GLU A 20 -6.83 -1.11 18.71
C GLU A 20 -5.48 -1.85 18.73
N LYS A 21 -5.07 -2.36 19.89
CA LYS A 21 -3.77 -3.07 20.02
C LYS A 21 -3.74 -4.37 19.23
N ILE A 22 -4.87 -5.06 19.13
CA ILE A 22 -5.00 -6.32 18.38
C ILE A 22 -4.69 -6.09 16.89
N SER A 23 -5.17 -4.99 16.31
CA SER A 23 -4.93 -4.70 14.89
C SER A 23 -3.44 -4.50 14.56
N ALA A 24 -2.70 -3.80 15.41
CA ALA A 24 -1.27 -3.57 15.20
C ALA A 24 -0.46 -4.87 15.27
N VAL A 25 -0.74 -5.69 16.28
CA VAL A 25 -0.09 -7.00 16.44
C VAL A 25 -0.46 -7.93 15.29
N ALA A 26 -1.73 -7.97 14.90
CA ALA A 26 -2.18 -8.79 13.78
C ALA A 26 -1.45 -8.42 12.47
N VAL A 27 -1.34 -7.12 12.15
CA VAL A 27 -0.60 -6.68 10.97
C VAL A 27 0.88 -7.04 11.08
N ALA A 28 1.51 -6.88 12.22
CA ALA A 28 2.91 -7.25 12.43
C ALA A 28 3.13 -8.76 12.20
N LEU A 29 2.25 -9.61 12.71
CA LEU A 29 2.33 -11.07 12.51
C LEU A 29 2.08 -11.47 11.05
N ILE A 30 1.08 -10.90 10.40
CA ILE A 30 0.80 -11.13 8.97
C ILE A 30 2.00 -10.70 8.13
N MET A 31 2.55 -9.52 8.41
CA MET A 31 3.73 -9.01 7.73
C MET A 31 4.94 -9.93 7.93
N ALA A 32 5.22 -10.35 9.15
CA ALA A 32 6.34 -11.26 9.46
C ALA A 32 6.17 -12.59 8.71
N GLY A 33 4.98 -13.17 8.69
CA GLY A 33 4.69 -14.41 7.94
C GLY A 33 4.84 -14.23 6.43
N ALA A 34 4.34 -13.13 5.88
CA ALA A 34 4.47 -12.82 4.46
C ALA A 34 5.94 -12.60 4.05
N LEU A 35 6.71 -11.86 4.86
CA LEU A 35 8.13 -11.65 4.62
C LEU A 35 8.92 -12.96 4.71
N ALA A 36 8.64 -13.81 5.70
CA ALA A 36 9.26 -15.13 5.78
C ALA A 36 8.97 -15.96 4.51
N ALA A 37 7.73 -15.97 4.03
CA ALA A 37 7.37 -16.66 2.80
C ALA A 37 8.10 -16.09 1.57
N ILE A 38 8.23 -14.76 1.47
CA ILE A 38 8.98 -14.08 0.41
C ILE A 38 10.45 -14.51 0.44
N PHE A 39 11.12 -14.45 1.59
CA PHE A 39 12.53 -14.86 1.71
C PHE A 39 12.76 -16.35 1.43
N LEU A 40 11.77 -17.19 1.69
CA LEU A 40 11.86 -18.63 1.39
C LEU A 40 11.66 -18.94 -0.10
N THR A 41 10.89 -18.11 -0.82
CA THR A 41 10.43 -18.42 -2.18
C THR A 41 11.02 -17.53 -3.27
N TRP A 42 11.44 -16.30 -2.96
CA TRP A 42 11.95 -15.33 -3.92
C TRP A 42 13.49 -15.26 -3.92
N PRO A 43 14.11 -14.82 -5.03
CA PRO A 43 15.50 -14.41 -5.01
C PRO A 43 15.73 -13.27 -4.02
N ILE A 44 16.84 -13.31 -3.28
CA ILE A 44 17.12 -12.31 -2.23
C ILE A 44 17.03 -10.86 -2.74
N PRO A 45 17.62 -10.49 -3.90
CA PRO A 45 17.50 -9.11 -4.40
C PRO A 45 16.07 -8.66 -4.65
N ALA A 46 15.18 -9.58 -5.06
CA ALA A 46 13.77 -9.28 -5.25
C ALA A 46 12.99 -9.20 -3.91
N ALA A 47 13.49 -9.85 -2.85
CA ALA A 47 12.86 -9.85 -1.54
C ALA A 47 13.15 -8.59 -0.69
N ILE A 48 14.30 -7.93 -0.90
CA ILE A 48 14.74 -6.77 -0.11
C ILE A 48 13.80 -5.57 -0.26
N PRO A 49 13.45 -5.08 -1.48
CA PRO A 49 12.61 -3.89 -1.64
C PRO A 49 11.25 -4.01 -0.95
N PRO A 50 10.45 -5.08 -1.13
CA PRO A 50 9.17 -5.22 -0.44
C PRO A 50 9.31 -5.35 1.07
N THR A 51 10.43 -5.90 1.58
CA THR A 51 10.69 -5.98 3.02
C THR A 51 10.90 -4.60 3.62
N VAL A 52 11.78 -3.79 3.05
CA VAL A 52 12.02 -2.42 3.50
C VAL A 52 10.72 -1.61 3.43
N ALA A 53 10.00 -1.73 2.33
CA ALA A 53 8.73 -1.08 2.13
C ALA A 53 7.68 -1.47 3.18
N ALA A 54 7.56 -2.75 3.51
CA ALA A 54 6.63 -3.24 4.52
C ALA A 54 6.92 -2.63 5.90
N ILE A 55 8.19 -2.57 6.31
CA ILE A 55 8.62 -1.98 7.59
C ILE A 55 8.33 -0.48 7.62
N VAL A 56 8.69 0.25 6.56
CA VAL A 56 8.47 1.70 6.48
C VAL A 56 6.97 2.03 6.45
N ALA A 57 6.19 1.23 5.68
CA ALA A 57 4.74 1.37 5.63
C ALA A 57 4.08 1.10 6.99
N TYR A 58 4.56 0.11 7.73
CA TYR A 58 4.08 -0.17 9.08
C TYR A 58 4.34 1.01 10.01
N ALA A 59 5.55 1.58 9.99
CA ALA A 59 5.89 2.77 10.77
C ALA A 59 5.05 3.99 10.37
N ALA A 60 4.84 4.21 9.07
CA ALA A 60 3.99 5.30 8.56
C ALA A 60 2.54 5.12 9.01
N TRP A 61 1.99 3.92 8.89
CA TRP A 61 0.63 3.59 9.32
C TRP A 61 0.42 3.85 10.82
N ILE A 62 1.31 3.32 11.69
CA ILE A 62 1.23 3.51 13.15
C ILE A 62 1.27 5.00 13.52
N LYS A 63 2.13 5.78 12.85
CA LYS A 63 2.29 7.22 13.14
C LYS A 63 1.17 8.09 12.58
N THR A 64 0.36 7.58 11.65
CA THR A 64 -0.62 8.40 10.92
C THR A 64 -2.05 7.85 11.02
N THR A 65 -2.41 6.90 10.17
CA THR A 65 -3.79 6.45 9.95
C THR A 65 -4.21 5.27 10.83
N TYR A 66 -3.37 4.84 11.78
CA TYR A 66 -3.71 3.79 12.72
C TYR A 66 -4.79 4.23 13.70
N THR A 67 -4.65 5.42 14.29
CA THR A 67 -5.62 5.96 15.26
C THR A 67 -6.83 6.59 14.58
N HIS A 68 -6.64 7.14 13.40
CA HIS A 68 -7.67 7.82 12.63
C HIS A 68 -7.74 7.20 11.22
N PRO A 69 -8.58 6.18 11.01
CA PRO A 69 -8.73 5.56 9.69
C PRO A 69 -9.14 6.57 8.63
N VAL A 70 -8.66 6.33 7.42
CA VAL A 70 -8.96 7.18 6.26
C VAL A 70 -10.47 7.25 6.01
N GLN A 71 -10.97 8.46 5.79
CA GLN A 71 -12.36 8.76 5.46
C GLN A 71 -12.48 9.44 4.09
N SER A 72 -11.38 9.96 3.56
CA SER A 72 -11.35 10.73 2.33
C SER A 72 -11.64 9.86 1.11
N ARG A 73 -12.70 10.20 0.37
CA ARG A 73 -13.01 9.58 -0.93
C ARG A 73 -11.88 9.77 -1.94
N LYS A 74 -11.12 10.89 -1.85
CA LYS A 74 -9.97 11.14 -2.75
C LYS A 74 -8.86 10.12 -2.51
N VAL A 75 -8.54 9.80 -1.25
CA VAL A 75 -7.55 8.76 -0.91
C VAL A 75 -8.00 7.41 -1.47
N ILE A 76 -9.25 7.03 -1.22
CA ILE A 76 -9.79 5.73 -1.65
C ILE A 76 -9.82 5.64 -3.19
N ALA A 77 -10.29 6.69 -3.88
CA ALA A 77 -10.32 6.72 -5.34
C ALA A 77 -8.91 6.63 -5.94
N THR A 78 -7.94 7.40 -5.39
CA THR A 78 -6.55 7.33 -5.83
C THR A 78 -5.97 5.93 -5.62
N PHE A 79 -6.26 5.30 -4.48
CA PHE A 79 -5.81 3.94 -4.22
C PHE A 79 -6.43 2.92 -5.19
N LEU A 80 -7.72 3.03 -5.51
CA LEU A 80 -8.37 2.17 -6.50
C LEU A 80 -7.76 2.34 -7.91
N CYS A 81 -7.49 3.57 -8.33
CA CYS A 81 -6.77 3.83 -9.58
C CYS A 81 -5.37 3.22 -9.56
N ALA A 82 -4.68 3.35 -8.43
CA ALA A 82 -3.35 2.79 -8.23
C ALA A 82 -3.37 1.25 -8.29
N VAL A 83 -4.37 0.61 -7.69
CA VAL A 83 -4.56 -0.86 -7.79
C VAL A 83 -4.83 -1.28 -9.23
N ALA A 84 -5.69 -0.57 -9.95
CA ALA A 84 -5.93 -0.87 -11.37
C ALA A 84 -4.65 -0.74 -12.19
N PHE A 85 -3.87 0.31 -11.94
CA PHE A 85 -2.58 0.53 -12.62
C PHE A 85 -1.54 -0.55 -12.25
N GLN A 86 -1.58 -1.08 -11.03
CA GLN A 86 -0.74 -2.20 -10.62
C GLN A 86 -0.91 -3.42 -11.52
N PHE A 87 -2.13 -3.75 -11.94
CA PHE A 87 -2.35 -4.86 -12.87
C PHE A 87 -1.74 -4.62 -14.25
N ILE A 88 -1.75 -3.37 -14.73
CA ILE A 88 -1.09 -3.00 -16.00
C ILE A 88 0.43 -3.17 -15.86
N HIS A 89 0.99 -2.76 -14.73
CA HIS A 89 2.41 -2.92 -14.45
C HIS A 89 2.82 -4.40 -14.37
N LEU A 90 2.08 -5.21 -13.63
CA LEU A 90 2.32 -6.64 -13.52
C LEU A 90 2.20 -7.36 -14.87
N ALA A 91 1.33 -6.87 -15.76
CA ALA A 91 1.24 -7.38 -17.11
C ALA A 91 2.51 -7.04 -17.93
N GLU A 92 3.04 -5.82 -17.84
CA GLU A 92 4.32 -5.46 -18.46
C GLU A 92 5.46 -6.33 -17.91
N GLU A 93 5.54 -6.49 -16.59
CA GLU A 93 6.54 -7.34 -15.95
C GLU A 93 6.47 -8.79 -16.44
N TYR A 94 5.26 -9.36 -16.47
CA TYR A 94 5.05 -10.74 -16.87
C TYR A 94 5.39 -10.96 -18.34
N LEU A 95 4.87 -10.13 -19.23
CA LEU A 95 5.14 -10.20 -20.68
C LEU A 95 6.61 -9.94 -21.00
N GLY A 96 7.28 -9.10 -20.22
CA GLY A 96 8.72 -8.83 -20.32
C GLY A 96 9.63 -9.90 -19.71
N GLY A 97 9.06 -10.92 -19.05
CA GLY A 97 9.83 -12.00 -18.41
C GLY A 97 10.58 -11.54 -17.15
N PHE A 98 10.03 -10.63 -16.38
CA PHE A 98 10.61 -10.07 -15.15
C PHE A 98 11.24 -11.13 -14.22
N PRO A 99 10.54 -12.27 -13.89
CA PRO A 99 11.10 -13.27 -12.98
C PRO A 99 12.43 -13.85 -13.46
N HIS A 100 12.58 -14.05 -14.75
CA HIS A 100 13.82 -14.53 -15.33
C HIS A 100 14.87 -13.43 -15.38
N GLN A 101 14.50 -12.23 -15.81
CA GLN A 101 15.42 -11.12 -15.97
C GLN A 101 16.03 -10.62 -14.66
N ILE A 102 15.27 -10.63 -13.55
CA ILE A 102 15.79 -10.23 -12.24
C ILE A 102 16.83 -11.23 -11.71
N VAL A 103 16.61 -12.53 -11.96
CA VAL A 103 17.56 -13.59 -11.62
C VAL A 103 18.88 -13.42 -12.38
N MET A 104 18.80 -13.13 -13.68
CA MET A 104 19.98 -12.88 -14.52
C MET A 104 20.71 -11.59 -14.12
N LEU A 105 19.96 -10.50 -13.86
CA LEU A 105 20.52 -9.19 -13.52
C LEU A 105 21.40 -9.25 -12.27
N PHE A 106 20.99 -10.01 -11.27
CA PHE A 106 21.68 -10.13 -9.99
C PHE A 106 22.46 -11.42 -9.80
N HIS A 107 22.58 -12.26 -10.85
CA HIS A 107 23.30 -13.54 -10.81
C HIS A 107 22.93 -14.42 -9.62
N THR A 108 21.63 -14.43 -9.25
CA THR A 108 21.17 -15.15 -8.06
C THR A 108 21.10 -16.66 -8.34
N PRO A 109 21.54 -17.52 -7.39
CA PRO A 109 21.48 -18.96 -7.58
C PRO A 109 20.03 -19.52 -7.51
N ARG A 110 19.09 -18.72 -7.00
CA ARG A 110 17.70 -19.13 -6.87
C ARG A 110 16.90 -18.67 -8.09
N ALA A 111 16.37 -19.62 -8.84
CA ALA A 111 15.42 -19.35 -9.91
C ALA A 111 14.10 -18.83 -9.35
N TRP A 112 13.43 -17.96 -10.09
CA TRP A 112 12.09 -17.49 -9.79
C TRP A 112 11.15 -17.99 -10.89
N SER A 113 10.33 -19.00 -10.57
CA SER A 113 9.42 -19.57 -11.56
C SER A 113 8.26 -18.61 -11.87
N GLU A 114 7.80 -18.59 -13.12
CA GLU A 114 6.61 -17.84 -13.54
C GLU A 114 5.38 -18.20 -12.69
N LYS A 115 5.21 -19.48 -12.36
CA LYS A 115 4.11 -19.94 -11.50
C LYS A 115 4.17 -19.28 -10.12
N SER A 116 5.36 -19.21 -9.51
CA SER A 116 5.55 -18.54 -8.22
C SER A 116 5.28 -17.03 -8.33
N TYR A 117 5.74 -16.40 -9.40
CA TYR A 117 5.48 -14.99 -9.66
C TYR A 117 3.98 -14.71 -9.81
N LEU A 118 3.26 -15.47 -10.63
CA LEU A 118 1.81 -15.33 -10.80
C LEU A 118 1.07 -15.53 -9.50
N LEU A 119 1.40 -16.58 -8.74
CA LEU A 119 0.72 -16.87 -7.49
C LEU A 119 0.89 -15.76 -6.46
N TRP A 120 2.11 -15.28 -6.25
CA TRP A 120 2.41 -14.31 -5.19
C TRP A 120 2.25 -12.87 -5.63
N ALA A 121 2.84 -12.48 -6.76
CA ALA A 121 2.86 -11.08 -7.19
C ALA A 121 1.52 -10.66 -7.85
N VAL A 122 0.97 -11.51 -8.72
CA VAL A 122 -0.26 -11.14 -9.44
C VAL A 122 -1.49 -11.43 -8.59
N PHE A 123 -1.72 -12.70 -8.26
CA PHE A 123 -2.95 -13.08 -7.58
C PHE A 123 -2.92 -12.76 -6.09
N GLY A 124 -1.82 -13.04 -5.38
CA GLY A 124 -1.70 -12.80 -3.94
C GLY A 124 -1.77 -11.32 -3.60
N ILE A 125 -0.88 -10.51 -4.17
CA ILE A 125 -0.87 -9.05 -3.95
C ILE A 125 -2.14 -8.42 -4.50
N GLY A 126 -2.59 -8.80 -5.71
CA GLY A 126 -3.82 -8.26 -6.31
C GLY A 126 -5.04 -8.48 -5.43
N ALA A 127 -5.23 -9.70 -4.90
CA ALA A 127 -6.33 -10.00 -3.99
C ALA A 127 -6.26 -9.19 -2.69
N VAL A 128 -5.06 -9.08 -2.09
CA VAL A 128 -4.86 -8.28 -0.87
C VAL A 128 -5.16 -6.81 -1.10
N LEU A 129 -4.73 -6.23 -2.22
CA LEU A 129 -5.01 -4.83 -2.54
C LEU A 129 -6.50 -4.58 -2.81
N ALA A 130 -7.19 -5.50 -3.48
CA ALA A 130 -8.64 -5.41 -3.68
C ALA A 130 -9.40 -5.47 -2.34
N LEU A 131 -9.03 -6.40 -1.45
CA LEU A 131 -9.59 -6.48 -0.10
C LEU A 131 -9.26 -5.25 0.74
N ALA A 132 -8.06 -4.69 0.59
CA ALA A 132 -7.68 -3.45 1.27
C ALA A 132 -8.51 -2.26 0.78
N ALA A 133 -8.80 -2.17 -0.52
CA ALA A 133 -9.68 -1.13 -1.08
C ALA A 133 -11.10 -1.24 -0.49
N ALA A 134 -11.66 -2.45 -0.49
CA ALA A 134 -12.95 -2.71 0.15
C ALA A 134 -12.91 -2.36 1.66
N GLY A 135 -11.89 -2.81 2.38
CA GLY A 135 -11.72 -2.52 3.80
C GLY A 135 -11.57 -1.02 4.10
N ALA A 136 -10.92 -0.25 3.22
CA ALA A 136 -10.79 1.20 3.37
C ALA A 136 -12.15 1.91 3.22
N LEU A 137 -13.04 1.44 2.34
CA LEU A 137 -14.40 1.95 2.21
C LEU A 137 -15.20 1.80 3.52
N TYR A 138 -14.96 0.72 4.27
CA TYR A 138 -15.58 0.45 5.57
C TYR A 138 -14.74 0.95 6.76
N GLN A 139 -13.71 1.77 6.50
CA GLN A 139 -12.83 2.36 7.53
C GLN A 139 -12.12 1.31 8.41
N ILE A 140 -11.86 0.11 7.88
CA ILE A 140 -11.14 -0.95 8.57
C ILE A 140 -9.68 -0.54 8.74
N ARG A 141 -9.17 -0.51 9.97
CA ARG A 141 -7.81 -0.02 10.31
C ARG A 141 -6.70 -0.77 9.60
N ILE A 142 -6.80 -2.08 9.51
CA ILE A 142 -5.80 -2.92 8.82
C ILE A 142 -5.70 -2.55 7.34
N ALA A 143 -6.80 -2.18 6.70
CA ALA A 143 -6.80 -1.74 5.31
C ALA A 143 -5.88 -0.52 5.09
N ASN A 144 -5.81 0.40 6.05
CA ASN A 144 -4.95 1.58 5.94
C ASN A 144 -3.46 1.26 5.93
N TYR A 145 -3.02 0.14 6.52
CA TYR A 145 -1.66 -0.35 6.35
C TYR A 145 -1.34 -0.62 4.89
N TRP A 146 -2.25 -1.27 4.17
CA TRP A 146 -2.06 -1.61 2.75
C TRP A 146 -2.04 -0.40 1.83
N LEU A 147 -2.74 0.69 2.20
CA LEU A 147 -2.62 1.96 1.49
C LEU A 147 -1.19 2.51 1.58
N TRP A 148 -0.61 2.49 2.79
CA TRP A 148 0.79 2.89 2.99
C TRP A 148 1.77 1.92 2.35
N PHE A 149 1.51 0.62 2.41
CA PHE A 149 2.36 -0.39 1.75
C PHE A 149 2.38 -0.20 0.24
N TYR A 150 1.22 0.05 -0.38
CA TYR A 150 1.19 0.40 -1.79
C TYR A 150 1.96 1.70 -2.06
N ALA A 151 1.64 2.77 -1.34
CA ALA A 151 2.21 4.08 -1.59
C ALA A 151 3.74 4.11 -1.50
N LEU A 152 4.32 3.44 -0.50
CA LEU A 152 5.77 3.43 -0.27
C LEU A 152 6.47 2.27 -0.95
N GLY A 153 5.84 1.10 -1.01
CA GLY A 153 6.43 -0.13 -1.53
C GLY A 153 6.18 -0.33 -3.01
N LEU A 154 4.95 -0.74 -3.33
CA LEU A 154 4.60 -1.10 -4.70
C LEU A 154 4.60 0.10 -5.66
N GLY A 155 4.34 1.30 -5.15
CA GLY A 155 4.42 2.53 -5.94
C GLY A 155 5.82 3.12 -5.94
N LEU A 156 6.28 3.69 -4.81
CA LEU A 156 7.51 4.48 -4.78
C LEU A 156 8.78 3.64 -4.96
N VAL A 157 9.00 2.66 -4.08
CA VAL A 157 10.23 1.85 -4.10
C VAL A 157 10.30 1.01 -5.37
N ASN A 158 9.17 0.42 -5.78
CA ASN A 158 9.10 -0.36 -7.00
C ASN A 158 9.40 0.49 -8.25
N ALA A 159 8.78 1.67 -8.37
CA ALA A 159 9.06 2.57 -9.49
C ALA A 159 10.55 2.95 -9.57
N ILE A 160 11.15 3.32 -8.43
CA ILE A 160 12.59 3.65 -8.38
C ILE A 160 13.43 2.46 -8.83
N SER A 161 13.11 1.25 -8.39
CA SER A 161 13.82 0.02 -8.79
C SER A 161 13.76 -0.18 -10.30
N HIS A 162 12.59 0.03 -10.92
CA HIS A 162 12.42 -0.11 -12.37
C HIS A 162 13.08 1.00 -13.20
N PHE A 163 13.47 2.12 -12.62
CA PHE A 163 14.36 3.07 -13.27
C PHE A 163 15.84 2.69 -13.11
N ILE A 164 16.21 2.02 -12.02
CA ILE A 164 17.59 1.60 -11.75
C ILE A 164 17.97 0.34 -12.56
N PHE A 165 17.08 -0.65 -12.68
CA PHE A 165 17.38 -1.93 -13.36
C PHE A 165 17.83 -1.76 -14.82
N PRO A 166 17.21 -0.90 -15.65
CA PRO A 166 17.69 -0.61 -17.00
C PRO A 166 19.10 -0.01 -17.04
N LEU A 167 19.46 0.81 -16.05
CA LEU A 167 20.80 1.39 -15.95
C LEU A 167 21.86 0.31 -15.65
N ILE A 168 21.55 -0.63 -14.76
CA ILE A 168 22.44 -1.77 -14.44
C ILE A 168 22.55 -2.71 -15.62
N LYS A 169 21.43 -3.01 -16.30
CA LYS A 169 21.38 -3.94 -17.43
C LYS A 169 22.01 -3.37 -18.71
N GLY A 170 22.00 -2.05 -18.87
CA GLY A 170 22.38 -1.38 -20.11
C GLY A 170 21.32 -1.40 -21.19
N GLY A 171 20.02 -1.40 -20.82
CA GLY A 171 18.90 -1.42 -21.76
C GLY A 171 17.55 -1.66 -21.08
N TYR A 172 16.49 -1.86 -21.88
CA TYR A 172 15.16 -2.07 -21.36
C TYR A 172 15.10 -3.20 -20.32
N PHE A 173 14.34 -2.95 -19.25
CA PHE A 173 14.01 -3.92 -18.21
C PHE A 173 12.49 -3.93 -17.98
N PRO A 174 11.84 -5.10 -17.78
CA PRO A 174 10.39 -5.19 -17.60
C PRO A 174 9.87 -4.32 -16.45
N GLY A 175 8.75 -3.63 -16.67
CA GLY A 175 8.18 -2.68 -15.72
C GLY A 175 8.64 -1.22 -15.89
N LEU A 176 9.63 -0.95 -16.77
CA LEU A 176 10.18 0.40 -16.99
C LEU A 176 9.13 1.41 -17.47
N TYR A 177 8.31 1.04 -18.45
CA TYR A 177 7.36 1.97 -19.05
C TYR A 177 6.24 2.37 -18.10
N THR A 178 5.78 1.43 -17.29
CA THR A 178 4.73 1.69 -16.30
C THR A 178 5.26 2.25 -14.98
N ALA A 179 6.57 2.22 -14.73
CA ALA A 179 7.20 2.76 -13.52
C ALA A 179 6.86 4.25 -13.29
N ALA A 180 6.81 5.06 -14.36
CA ALA A 180 6.45 6.48 -14.27
C ALA A 180 5.03 6.67 -13.72
N GLY A 181 4.06 5.86 -14.18
CA GLY A 181 2.70 5.87 -13.68
C GLY A 181 2.61 5.46 -12.21
N HIS A 182 3.38 4.43 -11.80
CA HIS A 182 3.48 4.03 -10.40
C HIS A 182 4.01 5.15 -9.52
N LEU A 183 5.05 5.83 -9.97
CA LEU A 183 5.63 6.96 -9.24
C LEU A 183 4.60 8.08 -9.04
N ILE A 184 3.87 8.44 -10.09
CA ILE A 184 2.82 9.47 -10.02
C ILE A 184 1.72 9.05 -9.04
N MET A 185 1.18 7.83 -9.17
CA MET A 185 0.13 7.32 -8.28
C MET A 185 0.59 7.26 -6.82
N SER A 186 1.84 6.87 -6.59
CA SER A 186 2.45 6.83 -5.27
C SER A 186 2.54 8.23 -4.64
N ILE A 187 3.07 9.21 -5.36
CA ILE A 187 3.19 10.60 -4.89
C ILE A 187 1.81 11.17 -4.54
N LEU A 188 0.83 10.98 -5.41
CA LEU A 188 -0.54 11.44 -5.17
C LEU A 188 -1.15 10.78 -3.94
N LEU A 189 -0.97 9.47 -3.79
CA LEU A 189 -1.51 8.73 -2.66
C LEU A 189 -0.84 9.15 -1.34
N ILE A 190 0.48 9.31 -1.31
CA ILE A 190 1.22 9.83 -0.15
C ILE A 190 0.72 11.24 0.21
N TYR A 191 0.60 12.12 -0.78
CA TYR A 191 0.12 13.47 -0.57
C TYR A 191 -1.27 13.50 0.07
N PHE A 192 -2.23 12.74 -0.47
CA PHE A 192 -3.59 12.70 0.06
C PHE A 192 -3.68 12.01 1.43
N LEU A 193 -2.88 10.97 1.68
CA LEU A 193 -2.79 10.32 2.99
C LEU A 193 -2.27 11.29 4.06
N LEU A 194 -1.23 12.07 3.75
CA LEU A 194 -0.68 13.07 4.66
C LEU A 194 -1.66 14.23 4.90
N GLN A 195 -2.34 14.69 3.84
CA GLN A 195 -3.35 15.74 3.96
C GLN A 195 -4.51 15.29 4.85
N GLU A 196 -5.02 14.09 4.64
CA GLU A 196 -6.11 13.51 5.45
C GLU A 196 -5.69 13.35 6.91
N ASN A 197 -4.49 12.85 7.17
CA ASN A 197 -3.97 12.72 8.52
C ASN A 197 -3.87 14.07 9.25
N ARG A 198 -3.44 15.13 8.57
CA ARG A 198 -3.43 16.49 9.12
C ARG A 198 -4.84 16.96 9.47
N ARG A 199 -5.79 16.80 8.55
CA ARG A 199 -7.20 17.15 8.74
C ARG A 199 -7.81 16.47 9.96
N LEU A 200 -7.64 15.16 10.08
CA LEU A 200 -8.20 14.37 11.18
C LEU A 200 -7.57 14.72 12.54
N ARG A 201 -6.28 15.02 12.57
CA ARG A 201 -5.60 15.48 13.79
C ARG A 201 -6.07 16.85 14.25
N SER A 202 -6.27 17.79 13.34
CA SER A 202 -6.77 19.14 13.66
C SER A 202 -8.21 19.10 14.19
N GLY A 203 -9.08 18.31 13.59
CA GLY A 203 -10.46 18.11 14.09
C GLY A 203 -10.48 17.51 15.49
N ALA A 204 -9.69 16.47 15.75
CA ALA A 204 -9.60 15.86 17.07
C ALA A 204 -9.03 16.79 18.16
N ALA A 205 -8.16 17.73 17.79
CA ALA A 205 -7.64 18.76 18.71
C ALA A 205 -8.72 19.79 19.07
N GLN A 206 -9.51 20.25 18.12
CA GLN A 206 -10.63 21.18 18.34
C GLN A 206 -11.70 20.59 19.25
N GLU A 207 -12.09 19.33 19.04
CA GLU A 207 -13.06 18.64 19.90
C GLU A 207 -12.61 18.56 21.37
N ARG A 208 -11.29 18.37 21.59
CA ARG A 208 -10.74 18.33 22.95
C ARG A 208 -10.77 19.70 23.64
N SER A 209 -10.53 20.79 22.91
CA SER A 209 -10.52 22.15 23.47
C SER A 209 -11.91 22.66 23.84
N HIS A 210 -12.97 22.09 23.26
CA HIS A 210 -14.36 22.47 23.52
C HIS A 210 -15.06 21.58 24.56
N ARG A 211 -14.36 20.57 25.11
CA ARG A 211 -14.91 19.72 26.15
C ARG A 211 -14.83 20.46 27.50
N PRO A 212 -15.96 20.73 28.20
CA PRO A 212 -15.95 21.36 29.50
C PRO A 212 -15.10 20.53 30.48
N PRO A 213 -14.37 21.18 31.41
CA PRO A 213 -13.70 20.47 32.48
C PRO A 213 -14.73 19.66 33.28
N GLY A 214 -14.51 18.32 33.38
CA GLY A 214 -15.34 17.39 34.14
C GLY A 214 -15.16 17.50 35.64
#